data_28db933954ed11092ce9bdbdbfe2bd26
#
_entry.id   28db933954ed11092ce9bdbdbfe2bd26
#
_cell.length_a   1.000
_cell.length_b   1.000
_cell.length_c   1.000
_cell.angle_alpha   90.00
_cell.angle_beta   90.00
_cell.angle_gamma   90.00
#
_symmetry.space_group_name_H-M   'P 1'
#
loop_
_entity.id
_entity.type
_entity.pdbx_description
1 polymer ?
#
loop_
_entity_poly.entity_id
_entity_poly.type
_entity_poly.pdbx_seq_one_letter_code
_entity_poly.pdbx_strand_id
1 'polypeptide(L)'
;TTKSNCKMGGRIYRPEQGAGILELPQIGRLHIGKKQMGQNGREYPVSVDYFIPAGKYAGMFTQALGEKPQTIQVIFPDDSPEKVCNERYEYRDDKGALVARGDGRTFEIWDGKKYVPYSVDSYPDIMDQIAKNNPTKRGADNWDIVLTLRFIIPAVRGIVGVWQFSTKGKASSVRNIRESFDGVQMMRGTVTQT
;
A
#
# COMPACT_ATOMS: atom_id res chain seq x y z
N THR A 1 -50.79 -12.91 -1.73
CA THR A 1 -49.34 -12.85 -1.41
C THR A 1 -48.76 -11.57 -1.94
N THR A 2 -48.72 -10.55 -1.10
CA THR A 2 -48.28 -9.18 -1.44
C THR A 2 -46.76 -9.13 -1.31
N LYS A 3 -46.05 -8.96 -2.43
CA LYS A 3 -44.62 -8.68 -2.44
C LYS A 3 -44.39 -7.23 -2.02
N SER A 4 -43.87 -7.05 -0.83
CA SER A 4 -43.39 -5.76 -0.31
C SER A 4 -42.15 -5.34 -1.13
N ASN A 5 -42.32 -4.39 -2.06
CA ASN A 5 -41.20 -3.71 -2.72
C ASN A 5 -40.60 -2.69 -1.74
N CYS A 6 -39.55 -3.08 -1.04
CA CYS A 6 -38.73 -2.14 -0.32
C CYS A 6 -37.87 -1.35 -1.31
N LYS A 7 -38.33 -0.15 -1.69
CA LYS A 7 -37.54 0.83 -2.46
C LYS A 7 -36.46 1.38 -1.51
N MET A 8 -35.28 0.78 -1.51
CA MET A 8 -34.10 1.43 -0.95
C MET A 8 -33.65 2.50 -1.94
N GLY A 9 -33.90 3.76 -1.56
CA GLY A 9 -33.51 4.93 -2.35
C GLY A 9 -32.00 5.12 -2.38
N GLY A 10 -31.47 5.43 -3.55
CA GLY A 10 -30.25 6.20 -3.69
C GLY A 10 -28.93 5.47 -3.88
N ARG A 11 -28.84 4.13 -3.85
CA ARG A 11 -27.63 3.40 -4.24
C ARG A 11 -27.86 2.72 -5.59
N ILE A 12 -27.02 3.06 -6.57
CA ILE A 12 -26.97 2.31 -7.83
C ILE A 12 -26.21 1.02 -7.53
N TYR A 13 -26.96 -0.05 -7.23
CA TYR A 13 -26.41 -1.38 -7.09
C TYR A 13 -26.25 -1.97 -8.50
N ARG A 14 -25.01 -2.30 -8.87
CA ARG A 14 -24.68 -3.02 -10.10
C ARG A 14 -24.31 -4.45 -9.76
N PRO A 15 -25.25 -5.41 -9.81
CA PRO A 15 -24.98 -6.80 -9.45
C PRO A 15 -24.00 -7.51 -10.38
N GLU A 16 -23.78 -6.96 -11.58
CA GLU A 16 -22.92 -7.54 -12.62
C GLU A 16 -21.41 -7.38 -12.36
N GLN A 17 -21.02 -6.57 -11.39
CA GLN A 17 -19.62 -6.37 -11.02
C GLN A 17 -19.13 -7.28 -9.88
N GLY A 18 -19.71 -8.50 -9.76
CA GLY A 18 -19.40 -9.41 -8.66
C GLY A 18 -19.78 -8.80 -7.30
N ALA A 19 -20.11 -9.56 -6.28
CA ALA A 19 -20.43 -9.04 -4.95
C ALA A 19 -19.31 -8.07 -4.56
N GLY A 20 -19.53 -6.78 -4.85
CA GLY A 20 -18.49 -5.76 -4.79
C GLY A 20 -18.00 -5.69 -3.36
N ILE A 21 -16.81 -6.18 -3.15
CA ILE A 21 -16.06 -5.91 -1.93
C ILE A 21 -16.12 -4.40 -1.79
N LEU A 22 -16.70 -3.96 -0.69
CA LEU A 22 -16.80 -2.54 -0.38
C LEU A 22 -15.36 -2.02 -0.37
N GLU A 23 -14.92 -1.33 -1.44
CA GLU A 23 -13.61 -0.71 -1.45
C GLU A 23 -13.63 0.38 -0.39
N LEU A 24 -13.11 0.02 0.78
CA LEU A 24 -12.99 0.97 1.87
C LEU A 24 -12.04 2.09 1.46
N PRO A 25 -12.41 3.36 1.67
CA PRO A 25 -11.55 4.49 1.34
C PRO A 25 -10.27 4.44 2.17
N GLN A 26 -9.15 4.83 1.57
CA GLN A 26 -7.92 5.07 2.32
C GLN A 26 -8.09 6.33 3.16
N ILE A 27 -7.97 6.17 4.49
CA ILE A 27 -8.16 7.26 5.46
C ILE A 27 -6.86 7.81 6.02
N GLY A 28 -5.77 7.05 5.94
CA GLY A 28 -4.46 7.50 6.42
C GLY A 28 -3.32 6.60 5.98
N ARG A 29 -2.12 7.03 6.34
CA ARG A 29 -0.89 6.26 6.13
C ARG A 29 -0.11 6.17 7.43
N LEU A 30 0.66 5.09 7.58
CA LEU A 30 1.59 4.92 8.68
C LEU A 30 3.02 4.87 8.15
N HIS A 31 3.94 5.43 8.91
CA HIS A 31 5.38 5.43 8.63
C HIS A 31 6.15 4.97 9.87
N ILE A 32 7.31 4.36 9.68
CA ILE A 32 8.31 4.01 10.71
C ILE A 32 9.62 4.77 10.50
N GLY A 33 9.53 5.96 9.92
CA GLY A 33 10.65 6.84 9.67
C GLY A 33 10.22 8.29 9.70
N LYS A 34 11.12 9.14 10.13
CA LYS A 34 10.95 10.60 10.12
C LYS A 34 12.12 11.25 9.42
N LYS A 35 11.93 12.46 8.93
CA LYS A 35 13.02 13.31 8.46
C LYS A 35 13.61 14.05 9.64
N GLN A 36 14.94 14.09 9.71
CA GLN A 36 15.70 14.84 10.70
C GLN A 36 16.65 15.80 10.00
N MET A 37 16.77 17.01 10.53
CA MET A 37 17.70 18.00 10.02
C MET A 37 19.11 17.67 10.48
N GLY A 38 20.06 17.55 9.56
CA GLY A 38 21.47 17.38 9.84
C GLY A 38 22.15 18.71 10.15
N GLN A 39 23.37 18.63 10.69
CA GLN A 39 24.20 19.84 10.98
C GLN A 39 24.50 20.70 9.75
N ASN A 40 24.46 20.09 8.56
CA ASN A 40 24.69 20.78 7.27
C ASN A 40 23.40 21.36 6.66
N GLY A 41 22.29 21.44 7.42
CA GLY A 41 21.00 21.95 6.95
C GLY A 41 20.26 21.04 5.96
N ARG A 42 20.71 19.80 5.75
CA ARG A 42 20.03 18.83 4.88
C ARG A 42 19.19 17.86 5.70
N GLU A 43 17.99 17.61 5.22
CA GLU A 43 17.13 16.57 5.79
C GLU A 43 17.63 15.16 5.41
N TYR A 44 17.67 14.27 6.38
CA TYR A 44 17.94 12.85 6.16
C TYR A 44 16.89 11.98 6.85
N PRO A 45 16.57 10.79 6.29
CA PRO A 45 15.62 9.88 6.90
C PRO A 45 16.25 9.18 8.11
N VAL A 46 15.47 9.12 9.19
CA VAL A 46 15.82 8.38 10.42
C VAL A 46 14.71 7.37 10.70
N SER A 47 15.11 6.12 10.92
CA SER A 47 14.19 5.08 11.38
C SER A 47 13.79 5.32 12.83
N VAL A 48 12.53 5.01 13.16
CA VAL A 48 12.00 5.04 14.53
C VAL A 48 11.36 3.68 14.83
N ASP A 49 11.18 3.38 16.11
CA ASP A 49 10.60 2.14 16.61
C ASP A 49 9.08 2.24 16.92
N TYR A 50 8.43 3.28 16.39
CA TYR A 50 7.01 3.54 16.57
C TYR A 50 6.35 3.98 15.26
N PHE A 51 5.02 3.84 15.19
CA PHE A 51 4.25 4.24 14.03
C PHE A 51 3.90 5.72 14.07
N ILE A 52 4.14 6.42 12.97
CA ILE A 52 3.81 7.83 12.77
C ILE A 52 2.63 7.90 11.80
N PRO A 53 1.46 8.40 12.23
CA PRO A 53 0.32 8.57 11.34
C PRO A 53 0.49 9.80 10.45
N ALA A 54 -0.02 9.70 9.22
CA ALA A 54 -0.09 10.80 8.27
C ALA A 54 -1.45 10.82 7.56
N GLY A 55 -1.92 12.02 7.20
CA GLY A 55 -3.18 12.27 6.51
C GLY A 55 -4.21 12.94 7.41
N LYS A 56 -5.42 13.12 6.87
CA LYS A 56 -6.52 13.88 7.51
C LYS A 56 -6.89 13.39 8.91
N TYR A 57 -6.78 12.09 9.15
CA TYR A 57 -7.23 11.45 10.40
C TYR A 57 -6.08 11.05 11.33
N ALA A 58 -4.87 11.61 11.12
CA ALA A 58 -3.71 11.37 11.99
C ALA A 58 -3.98 11.71 13.46
N GLY A 59 -4.74 12.80 13.73
CA GLY A 59 -5.11 13.18 15.09
C GLY A 59 -5.99 12.14 15.81
N MET A 60 -6.92 11.49 15.09
CA MET A 60 -7.75 10.41 15.66
C MET A 60 -6.92 9.17 16.02
N PHE A 61 -5.94 8.85 15.19
CA PHE A 61 -4.98 7.78 15.46
C PHE A 61 -4.19 8.07 16.75
N THR A 62 -3.61 9.27 16.85
CA THR A 62 -2.84 9.69 18.04
C THR A 62 -3.69 9.73 19.29
N GLN A 63 -4.95 10.16 19.20
CA GLN A 63 -5.89 10.14 20.31
C GLN A 63 -6.20 8.72 20.80
N ALA A 64 -6.32 7.75 19.87
CA ALA A 64 -6.67 6.39 20.20
C ALA A 64 -5.49 5.54 20.71
N LEU A 65 -4.28 5.76 20.19
CA LEU A 65 -3.12 4.90 20.40
C LEU A 65 -1.92 5.61 21.07
N GLY A 66 -2.01 6.91 21.26
CA GLY A 66 -0.93 7.74 21.78
C GLY A 66 0.03 8.23 20.68
N GLU A 67 1.04 9.00 21.09
CA GLU A 67 1.97 9.66 20.15
C GLU A 67 3.03 8.70 19.55
N LYS A 68 3.39 7.65 20.26
CA LYS A 68 4.49 6.73 19.87
C LYS A 68 4.11 5.25 20.05
N PRO A 69 3.05 4.77 19.41
CA PRO A 69 2.67 3.35 19.52
C PRO A 69 3.67 2.46 18.78
N GLN A 70 4.24 1.49 19.49
CA GLN A 70 5.18 0.50 18.91
C GLN A 70 4.43 -0.73 18.38
N THR A 71 3.23 -1.00 18.88
CA THR A 71 2.38 -2.11 18.46
C THR A 71 0.99 -1.61 18.14
N ILE A 72 0.39 -2.15 17.08
CA ILE A 72 -0.95 -1.80 16.64
C ILE A 72 -1.71 -3.10 16.35
N GLN A 73 -2.92 -3.22 16.88
CA GLN A 73 -3.84 -4.28 16.46
C GLN A 73 -4.52 -3.86 15.16
N VAL A 74 -4.55 -4.76 14.19
CA VAL A 74 -5.12 -4.52 12.87
C VAL A 74 -6.05 -5.64 12.46
N ILE A 75 -7.00 -5.32 11.58
CA ILE A 75 -7.88 -6.29 10.91
C ILE A 75 -7.70 -6.09 9.40
N PHE A 76 -7.45 -7.16 8.67
CA PHE A 76 -7.43 -7.12 7.22
C PHE A 76 -8.86 -7.18 6.66
N PRO A 77 -9.24 -6.26 5.75
CA PRO A 77 -10.59 -6.21 5.20
C PRO A 77 -10.89 -7.29 4.15
N ASP A 78 -9.88 -8.01 3.69
CA ASP A 78 -9.97 -9.05 2.65
C ASP A 78 -8.89 -10.11 2.89
N ASP A 79 -9.11 -11.32 2.41
CA ASP A 79 -8.14 -12.42 2.47
C ASP A 79 -7.20 -12.46 1.24
N SER A 80 -7.49 -11.67 0.21
CA SER A 80 -6.68 -11.61 -1.01
C SER A 80 -5.39 -10.82 -0.79
N PRO A 81 -4.20 -11.43 -0.93
CA PRO A 81 -2.93 -10.74 -0.75
C PRO A 81 -2.80 -9.51 -1.67
N GLU A 82 -3.29 -9.59 -2.91
CA GLU A 82 -3.22 -8.49 -3.87
C GLU A 82 -3.92 -7.22 -3.39
N LYS A 83 -4.92 -7.37 -2.49
CA LYS A 83 -5.69 -6.25 -1.95
C LYS A 83 -5.13 -5.71 -0.63
N VAL A 84 -4.60 -6.58 0.22
CA VAL A 84 -4.23 -6.21 1.60
C VAL A 84 -2.73 -6.29 1.89
N CYS A 85 -1.97 -7.09 1.12
CA CYS A 85 -0.51 -7.27 1.27
C CYS A 85 0.15 -7.26 -0.11
N ASN A 86 0.03 -6.17 -0.84
CA ASN A 86 0.47 -6.07 -2.23
C ASN A 86 1.96 -5.75 -2.32
N GLU A 87 2.69 -6.54 -3.13
CA GLU A 87 4.07 -6.28 -3.51
C GLU A 87 4.12 -5.81 -4.95
N ARG A 88 4.95 -4.80 -5.21
CA ARG A 88 5.20 -4.33 -6.57
C ARG A 88 6.60 -3.77 -6.75
N TYR A 89 7.09 -3.83 -7.96
CA TYR A 89 8.26 -3.08 -8.39
C TYR A 89 7.90 -1.61 -8.60
N GLU A 90 8.75 -0.69 -8.15
CA GLU A 90 8.66 0.73 -8.45
C GLU A 90 10.00 1.25 -8.96
N TYR A 91 9.94 2.02 -10.04
CA TYR A 91 11.06 2.80 -10.55
C TYR A 91 10.77 4.29 -10.37
N ARG A 92 11.67 4.99 -9.70
CA ARG A 92 11.52 6.43 -9.44
C ARG A 92 12.68 7.19 -10.02
N ASP A 93 12.42 8.41 -10.50
CA ASP A 93 13.48 9.33 -10.90
C ASP A 93 14.27 9.87 -9.69
N ASP A 94 15.34 10.63 -9.98
CA ASP A 94 16.19 11.25 -8.94
C ASP A 94 15.44 12.29 -8.08
N LYS A 95 14.26 12.75 -8.52
CA LYS A 95 13.38 13.66 -7.78
C LYS A 95 12.37 12.90 -6.92
N GLY A 96 12.32 11.58 -7.02
CA GLY A 96 11.41 10.71 -6.30
C GLY A 96 10.05 10.52 -6.99
N ALA A 97 9.84 11.05 -8.21
CA ALA A 97 8.61 10.83 -8.96
C ALA A 97 8.54 9.38 -9.46
N LEU A 98 7.35 8.79 -9.39
CA LEU A 98 7.11 7.42 -9.84
C LEU A 98 7.04 7.40 -11.38
N VAL A 99 8.02 6.77 -12.01
CA VAL A 99 8.13 6.62 -13.46
C VAL A 99 7.43 5.35 -13.94
N ALA A 100 7.63 4.25 -13.21
CA ALA A 100 7.03 2.97 -13.56
C ALA A 100 6.75 2.14 -12.30
N ARG A 101 5.76 1.24 -12.42
CA ARG A 101 5.40 0.26 -11.40
C ARG A 101 4.88 -1.02 -12.04
N GLY A 102 5.00 -2.15 -11.37
CA GLY A 102 4.49 -3.42 -11.89
C GLY A 102 4.62 -4.57 -10.90
N ASP A 103 3.98 -5.68 -11.23
CA ASP A 103 3.96 -6.93 -10.45
C ASP A 103 5.00 -7.97 -10.91
N GLY A 104 5.82 -7.62 -11.91
CA GLY A 104 6.78 -8.51 -12.54
C GLY A 104 6.23 -9.21 -13.80
N ARG A 105 4.94 -9.11 -14.09
CA ARG A 105 4.28 -9.60 -15.32
C ARG A 105 3.78 -8.47 -16.18
N THR A 106 3.23 -7.44 -15.52
CA THR A 106 2.73 -6.23 -16.18
C THR A 106 3.37 -5.02 -15.52
N PHE A 107 3.85 -4.10 -16.33
CA PHE A 107 4.36 -2.82 -15.87
C PHE A 107 3.52 -1.68 -16.42
N GLU A 108 3.25 -0.70 -15.58
CA GLU A 108 2.62 0.56 -15.96
C GLU A 108 3.68 1.66 -15.96
N ILE A 109 3.83 2.35 -17.09
CA ILE A 109 4.84 3.38 -17.31
C ILE A 109 4.14 4.74 -17.48
N TRP A 110 4.63 5.76 -16.80
CA TRP A 110 4.13 7.12 -16.93
C TRP A 110 4.53 7.73 -18.28
N ASP A 111 3.56 8.10 -19.11
CA ASP A 111 3.77 8.69 -20.46
C ASP A 111 3.78 10.24 -20.44
N GLY A 112 3.71 10.84 -19.25
CA GLY A 112 3.56 12.29 -19.06
C GLY A 112 2.13 12.73 -18.77
N LYS A 113 1.11 11.87 -18.98
CA LYS A 113 -0.30 12.16 -18.75
C LYS A 113 -1.00 11.07 -17.95
N LYS A 114 -0.67 9.80 -18.22
CA LYS A 114 -1.29 8.62 -17.60
C LYS A 114 -0.29 7.47 -17.52
N TYR A 115 -0.65 6.46 -16.75
CA TYR A 115 0.09 5.20 -16.73
C TYR A 115 -0.41 4.29 -17.87
N VAL A 116 0.52 3.80 -18.69
CA VAL A 116 0.26 2.92 -19.83
C VAL A 116 0.76 1.52 -19.50
N PRO A 117 -0.07 0.46 -19.62
CA PRO A 117 0.32 -0.90 -19.29
C PRO A 117 1.17 -1.55 -20.39
N TYR A 118 2.18 -2.34 -19.98
CA TYR A 118 3.05 -3.16 -20.83
C TYR A 118 3.17 -4.55 -20.22
N SER A 119 2.95 -5.60 -21.03
CA SER A 119 3.17 -6.98 -20.60
C SER A 119 4.62 -7.38 -20.81
N VAL A 120 5.22 -8.09 -19.84
CA VAL A 120 6.56 -8.66 -19.97
C VAL A 120 6.64 -9.70 -21.09
N ASP A 121 5.55 -10.43 -21.37
CA ASP A 121 5.50 -11.39 -22.47
C ASP A 121 5.74 -10.73 -23.84
N SER A 122 5.26 -9.49 -24.02
CA SER A 122 5.46 -8.72 -25.25
C SER A 122 6.74 -7.87 -25.22
N TYR A 123 7.24 -7.55 -24.04
CA TYR A 123 8.41 -6.68 -23.81
C TYR A 123 9.27 -7.27 -22.69
N PRO A 124 10.04 -8.37 -22.95
CA PRO A 124 10.80 -9.07 -21.90
C PRO A 124 11.85 -8.19 -21.23
N ASP A 125 12.42 -7.22 -21.93
CA ASP A 125 13.46 -6.31 -21.43
C ASP A 125 12.88 -4.97 -20.91
N ILE A 126 11.58 -4.92 -20.56
CA ILE A 126 10.88 -3.67 -20.21
C ILE A 126 11.54 -2.94 -19.04
N MET A 127 12.03 -3.66 -18.03
CA MET A 127 12.68 -3.05 -16.87
C MET A 127 13.99 -2.36 -17.26
N ASP A 128 14.79 -2.97 -18.14
CA ASP A 128 16.05 -2.41 -18.64
C ASP A 128 15.78 -1.20 -19.55
N GLN A 129 14.75 -1.28 -20.39
CA GLN A 129 14.35 -0.18 -21.26
C GLN A 129 13.89 1.03 -20.43
N ILE A 130 13.12 0.83 -19.35
CA ILE A 130 12.70 1.88 -18.43
C ILE A 130 13.92 2.53 -17.78
N ALA A 131 14.85 1.75 -17.25
CA ALA A 131 16.06 2.25 -16.61
C ALA A 131 16.96 3.02 -17.59
N LYS A 132 17.09 2.54 -18.83
CA LYS A 132 17.86 3.20 -19.89
C LYS A 132 17.24 4.54 -20.34
N ASN A 133 15.92 4.59 -20.45
CA ASN A 133 15.20 5.77 -20.90
C ASN A 133 15.03 6.81 -19.78
N ASN A 134 15.17 6.41 -18.51
CA ASN A 134 15.06 7.28 -17.35
C ASN A 134 16.30 7.12 -16.45
N PRO A 135 17.48 7.56 -16.90
CA PRO A 135 18.71 7.36 -16.17
C PRO A 135 18.66 8.07 -14.82
N THR A 136 19.11 7.36 -13.78
CA THR A 136 19.21 7.86 -12.41
C THR A 136 20.61 7.64 -11.88
N LYS A 137 20.96 8.28 -10.77
CA LYS A 137 22.26 8.08 -10.10
C LYS A 137 22.50 6.63 -9.65
N ARG A 138 21.43 5.88 -9.38
CA ARG A 138 21.46 4.46 -9.01
C ARG A 138 21.45 3.52 -10.22
N GLY A 139 21.24 4.05 -11.44
CA GLY A 139 21.18 3.25 -12.66
C GLY A 139 20.09 2.17 -12.63
N ALA A 140 20.41 0.98 -13.14
CA ALA A 140 19.51 -0.18 -13.17
C ALA A 140 19.08 -0.64 -11.76
N ASP A 141 19.89 -0.41 -10.72
CA ASP A 141 19.58 -0.76 -9.32
C ASP A 141 18.51 0.15 -8.68
N ASN A 142 17.92 1.06 -9.46
CA ASN A 142 16.90 1.99 -8.95
C ASN A 142 15.52 1.35 -8.84
N TRP A 143 15.35 0.10 -9.27
CA TRP A 143 14.13 -0.66 -9.00
C TRP A 143 14.04 -1.04 -7.52
N ASP A 144 12.97 -0.58 -6.87
CA ASP A 144 12.64 -0.95 -5.50
C ASP A 144 11.47 -1.93 -5.48
N ILE A 145 11.51 -2.91 -4.58
CA ILE A 145 10.33 -3.70 -4.23
C ILE A 145 9.62 -2.97 -3.09
N VAL A 146 8.36 -2.63 -3.32
CA VAL A 146 7.50 -1.94 -2.35
C VAL A 146 6.39 -2.86 -1.91
N LEU A 147 6.39 -3.22 -0.63
CA LEU A 147 5.27 -3.92 -0.01
C LEU A 147 4.32 -2.90 0.60
N THR A 148 3.04 -3.06 0.32
CA THR A 148 1.97 -2.21 0.83
C THR A 148 0.95 -3.04 1.58
N LEU A 149 0.78 -2.78 2.88
CA LEU A 149 -0.28 -3.32 3.70
C LEU A 149 -1.46 -2.36 3.75
N ARG A 150 -2.67 -2.89 3.65
CA ARG A 150 -3.94 -2.15 3.82
C ARG A 150 -4.76 -2.84 4.89
N PHE A 151 -5.08 -2.14 5.96
CA PHE A 151 -5.75 -2.70 7.13
C PHE A 151 -6.64 -1.68 7.84
N ILE A 152 -7.54 -2.17 8.66
CA ILE A 152 -8.38 -1.38 9.57
C ILE A 152 -7.71 -1.38 10.94
N ILE A 153 -7.78 -0.27 11.65
CA ILE A 153 -7.34 -0.15 13.05
C ILE A 153 -8.59 0.01 13.92
N PRO A 154 -9.05 -1.06 14.63
CA PRO A 154 -10.31 -1.02 15.38
C PRO A 154 -10.31 -0.01 16.52
N ALA A 155 -9.15 0.32 17.06
CA ALA A 155 -9.00 1.33 18.11
C ALA A 155 -9.36 2.74 17.64
N VAL A 156 -9.22 3.05 16.34
CA VAL A 156 -9.57 4.35 15.75
C VAL A 156 -11.06 4.36 15.40
N ARG A 157 -11.88 4.79 16.36
CA ARG A 157 -13.34 4.80 16.23
C ARG A 157 -13.85 6.05 15.52
N GLY A 158 -15.08 6.00 15.01
CA GLY A 158 -15.76 7.16 14.42
C GLY A 158 -15.49 7.35 12.91
N ILE A 159 -14.63 6.53 12.32
CA ILE A 159 -14.38 6.52 10.88
C ILE A 159 -14.22 5.09 10.35
N VAL A 160 -14.72 4.86 9.13
CA VAL A 160 -14.58 3.58 8.43
C VAL A 160 -13.68 3.77 7.22
N GLY A 161 -12.61 2.99 7.15
CA GLY A 161 -11.66 3.03 6.06
C GLY A 161 -10.39 2.26 6.36
N VAL A 162 -9.48 2.21 5.40
CA VAL A 162 -8.21 1.51 5.54
C VAL A 162 -7.06 2.47 5.80
N TRP A 163 -6.17 2.07 6.68
CA TRP A 163 -4.84 2.62 6.83
C TRP A 163 -3.89 1.89 5.89
N GLN A 164 -2.91 2.59 5.39
CA GLN A 164 -1.88 2.04 4.53
C GLN A 164 -0.51 2.16 5.20
N PHE A 165 0.23 1.06 5.21
CA PHE A 165 1.65 1.04 5.55
C PHE A 165 2.43 0.55 4.33
N SER A 166 3.52 1.24 3.95
CA SER A 166 4.36 0.83 2.84
C SER A 166 5.82 0.80 3.26
N THR A 167 6.55 -0.22 2.84
CA THR A 167 7.97 -0.39 3.11
C THR A 167 8.73 -0.81 1.85
N LYS A 168 10.01 -0.39 1.75
CA LYS A 168 10.93 -0.68 0.64
C LYS A 168 12.11 -1.55 1.07
N GLY A 169 12.08 -2.08 2.26
CA GLY A 169 13.19 -2.87 2.82
C GLY A 169 13.37 -4.22 2.12
N LYS A 170 14.23 -4.25 1.10
CA LYS A 170 14.44 -5.44 0.23
C LYS A 170 14.80 -6.72 0.98
N ALA A 171 15.62 -6.64 2.03
CA ALA A 171 16.22 -7.84 2.63
C ALA A 171 15.50 -8.37 3.88
N SER A 172 14.85 -7.51 4.67
CA SER A 172 14.25 -7.94 5.94
C SER A 172 12.78 -7.59 6.05
N SER A 173 12.39 -6.32 5.90
CA SER A 173 11.03 -5.89 6.20
C SER A 173 9.98 -6.49 5.26
N VAL A 174 10.23 -6.47 3.94
CA VAL A 174 9.30 -7.02 2.94
C VAL A 174 9.17 -8.54 3.14
N ARG A 175 10.31 -9.23 3.26
CA ARG A 175 10.34 -10.67 3.44
C ARG A 175 9.63 -11.09 4.73
N ASN A 176 9.97 -10.49 5.86
CA ASN A 176 9.40 -10.85 7.16
C ASN A 176 7.88 -10.61 7.20
N ILE A 177 7.40 -9.50 6.63
CA ILE A 177 5.95 -9.20 6.58
C ILE A 177 5.24 -10.22 5.70
N ARG A 178 5.78 -10.54 4.51
CA ARG A 178 5.20 -11.54 3.63
C ARG A 178 5.14 -12.91 4.29
N GLU A 179 6.28 -13.40 4.83
CA GLU A 179 6.33 -14.71 5.50
C GLU A 179 5.38 -14.78 6.70
N SER A 180 5.20 -13.68 7.44
CA SER A 180 4.24 -13.61 8.54
C SER A 180 2.80 -13.64 8.04
N PHE A 181 2.48 -12.91 6.98
CA PHE A 181 1.16 -12.90 6.37
C PHE A 181 0.78 -14.28 5.83
N ASP A 182 1.66 -14.88 5.02
CA ASP A 182 1.49 -16.22 4.46
C ASP A 182 1.38 -17.28 5.55
N GLY A 183 2.17 -17.16 6.62
CA GLY A 183 2.11 -18.05 7.77
C GLY A 183 0.77 -18.00 8.49
N VAL A 184 0.20 -16.81 8.72
CA VAL A 184 -1.14 -16.67 9.32
C VAL A 184 -2.20 -17.26 8.41
N GLN A 185 -2.14 -16.97 7.10
CA GLN A 185 -3.09 -17.48 6.13
C GLN A 185 -3.03 -19.02 6.04
N MET A 186 -1.82 -19.60 6.04
CA MET A 186 -1.62 -21.06 6.03
C MET A 186 -2.18 -21.74 7.29
N MET A 187 -1.96 -21.14 8.47
CA MET A 187 -2.40 -21.75 9.75
C MET A 187 -3.90 -21.60 10.00
N ARG A 188 -4.51 -20.51 9.56
CA ARG A 188 -5.91 -20.16 9.88
C ARG A 188 -6.87 -20.25 8.69
N GLY A 189 -6.35 -20.35 7.46
CA GLY A 189 -7.14 -20.28 6.23
C GLY A 189 -7.64 -18.88 5.87
N THR A 190 -7.49 -17.91 6.79
CA THR A 190 -7.95 -16.52 6.61
C THR A 190 -7.08 -15.55 7.41
N VAL A 191 -6.96 -14.32 6.96
CA VAL A 191 -6.32 -13.21 7.68
C VAL A 191 -7.33 -12.16 8.16
N THR A 192 -8.60 -12.27 7.73
CA THR A 192 -9.66 -11.30 8.06
C THR A 192 -10.19 -11.42 9.48
N GLN A 193 -9.95 -12.54 10.16
CA GLN A 193 -10.45 -12.82 11.52
C GLN A 193 -9.33 -12.87 12.57
N THR A 194 -8.27 -12.14 12.35
CA THR A 194 -7.14 -12.09 13.30
C THR A 194 -7.32 -11.06 14.40
#